data_ea2bd1d8b294c3691cd73316228e72ca
#
_entry.id   ea2bd1d8b294c3691cd73316228e72ca
#
_cell.length_a   1.000
_cell.length_b   1.000
_cell.length_c   1.000
_cell.angle_alpha   90.00
_cell.angle_beta   90.00
_cell.angle_gamma   90.00
#
_symmetry.space_group_name_H-M   'P 1'
#
loop_
_entity.id
_entity.type
_entity.pdbx_description
1 polymer ?
#
loop_
_entity_poly.entity_id
_entity_poly.type
_entity_poly.pdbx_seq_one_letter_code
_entity_poly.pdbx_strand_id
1 'polypeptide(L)'
;MKNRIFALAATLLLSLSTSALAQKVNDPSYSFIRGKHRQEITIPQIAGYNVYKADLHTHTIYSDGAITPEWRVREAWFDGLDIIAITDHIEYRRIERELIKYMGKYIKEEYRNLPKGVNTNLQGSPADERGILVDLNVGYEKAAESNEQYGLLVVRGVEITRNEGHFNAVFTKDNNKIYHPDIETSIRNAVKQGAFVFQNHPKHDKTTASSMTPLAEDLHGKGLLKGIELCNGPVQWSRLISHCLDNGYAPISNSDGHTTMAERFYPHYNNGCYRNMTLILAKECTEKAIKEALHKGRTIAYHNNKLIGKREYLE
;
A
#
# COMPACT_ATOMS: atom_id res chain seq x y z
N MET A 1 52.60 21.99 26.02
CA MET A 1 52.54 20.89 25.01
C MET A 1 51.38 19.88 25.25
N LYS A 2 51.10 19.47 26.48
CA LYS A 2 50.04 18.46 26.78
C LYS A 2 48.62 18.88 26.33
N ASN A 3 48.22 20.14 26.44
CA ASN A 3 46.86 20.62 26.10
C ASN A 3 46.62 20.69 24.59
N ARG A 4 47.65 20.81 23.73
CA ARG A 4 47.46 20.81 22.27
C ARG A 4 47.28 19.39 21.70
N ILE A 5 47.86 18.38 22.34
CA ILE A 5 47.73 16.97 21.95
C ILE A 5 46.28 16.49 22.24
N PHE A 6 45.69 16.90 23.37
CA PHE A 6 44.33 16.56 23.72
C PHE A 6 43.30 17.19 22.80
N ALA A 7 43.51 18.44 22.38
CA ALA A 7 42.63 19.13 21.44
C ALA A 7 42.66 18.46 20.04
N LEU A 8 43.83 18.06 19.57
CA LEU A 8 43.99 17.36 18.29
C LEU A 8 43.35 15.98 18.31
N ALA A 9 43.49 15.23 19.40
CA ALA A 9 42.86 13.91 19.55
C ALA A 9 41.35 13.99 19.63
N ALA A 10 40.78 15.00 20.31
CA ALA A 10 39.34 15.22 20.38
C ALA A 10 38.78 15.64 19.02
N THR A 11 39.48 16.49 18.27
CA THR A 11 39.05 16.92 16.93
C THR A 11 39.13 15.77 15.93
N LEU A 12 40.14 14.91 16.02
CA LEU A 12 40.26 13.71 15.18
C LEU A 12 39.16 12.67 15.49
N LEU A 13 38.83 12.47 16.76
CA LEU A 13 37.74 11.58 17.18
C LEU A 13 36.37 12.11 16.75
N LEU A 14 36.14 13.42 16.82
CA LEU A 14 34.90 14.02 16.30
C LEU A 14 34.80 13.91 14.76
N SER A 15 35.89 14.13 14.04
CA SER A 15 35.87 14.02 12.57
C SER A 15 35.74 12.58 12.10
N LEU A 16 36.25 11.60 12.80
CA LEU A 16 36.06 10.18 12.52
C LEU A 16 34.63 9.72 12.83
N SER A 17 34.01 10.26 13.90
CA SER A 17 32.63 9.94 14.22
C SER A 17 31.62 10.57 13.25
N THR A 18 31.87 11.78 12.77
CA THR A 18 31.00 12.46 11.78
C THR A 18 31.13 11.85 10.39
N SER A 19 32.34 11.46 9.96
CA SER A 19 32.51 10.75 8.68
C SER A 19 31.91 9.35 8.68
N ALA A 20 32.00 8.61 9.80
CA ALA A 20 31.36 7.30 9.93
C ALA A 20 29.82 7.40 9.93
N LEU A 21 29.25 8.45 10.52
CA LEU A 21 27.80 8.72 10.47
C LEU A 21 27.36 9.16 9.08
N ALA A 22 28.13 10.04 8.41
CA ALA A 22 27.82 10.49 7.06
C ALA A 22 27.91 9.35 6.03
N GLN A 23 28.88 8.46 6.17
CA GLN A 23 29.02 7.31 5.29
C GLN A 23 27.86 6.30 5.45
N LYS A 24 27.36 6.14 6.68
CA LYS A 24 26.21 5.30 6.95
C LYS A 24 24.89 5.88 6.43
N VAL A 25 24.73 7.19 6.45
CA VAL A 25 23.54 7.88 5.93
C VAL A 25 23.42 7.75 4.40
N ASN A 26 24.55 7.64 3.71
CA ASN A 26 24.61 7.52 2.25
C ASN A 26 24.73 6.07 1.75
N ASP A 27 24.77 5.08 2.63
CA ASP A 27 24.80 3.69 2.25
C ASP A 27 23.38 3.20 1.99
N PRO A 28 23.02 2.82 0.75
CA PRO A 28 21.68 2.36 0.41
C PRO A 28 21.27 1.10 1.18
N SER A 29 22.21 0.24 1.54
CA SER A 29 21.95 -0.93 2.38
C SER A 29 21.51 -0.52 3.79
N TYR A 30 21.88 0.65 4.23
CA TYR A 30 21.52 1.22 5.53
C TYR A 30 20.04 1.63 5.61
N SER A 31 19.35 1.75 4.48
CA SER A 31 17.90 1.98 4.46
C SER A 31 17.11 0.83 5.10
N PHE A 32 17.64 -0.39 5.13
CA PHE A 32 17.09 -1.53 5.87
C PHE A 32 17.24 -1.39 7.39
N ILE A 33 18.26 -0.66 7.82
CA ILE A 33 18.62 -0.45 9.21
C ILE A 33 18.37 1.03 9.54
N ARG A 34 17.59 1.72 8.72
CA ARG A 34 17.20 3.11 9.03
C ARG A 34 16.79 3.12 10.49
N GLY A 35 17.65 3.65 11.25
CA GLY A 35 17.71 3.56 12.66
C GLY A 35 16.36 3.76 13.34
N LYS A 36 16.36 4.08 14.57
CA LYS A 36 15.16 4.29 15.39
C LYS A 36 14.36 5.58 15.02
N HIS A 37 14.65 6.22 13.88
CA HIS A 37 14.09 7.53 13.53
C HIS A 37 13.17 7.44 12.32
N ARG A 38 11.93 7.85 12.52
CA ARG A 38 10.96 8.10 11.46
C ARG A 38 11.46 9.23 10.57
N GLN A 39 11.25 9.12 9.27
CA GLN A 39 11.50 10.23 8.35
C GLN A 39 10.42 11.29 8.51
N GLU A 40 10.84 12.54 8.70
CA GLU A 40 9.93 13.67 8.81
C GLU A 40 9.62 14.21 7.40
N ILE A 41 8.35 14.14 7.01
CA ILE A 41 7.83 14.72 5.77
C ILE A 41 6.75 15.71 6.15
N THR A 42 7.08 16.99 6.10
CA THR A 42 6.14 18.06 6.40
C THR A 42 5.53 18.61 5.11
N ILE A 43 4.21 18.55 5.00
CA ILE A 43 3.46 19.10 3.89
C ILE A 43 2.51 20.18 4.48
N PRO A 44 2.49 21.40 3.92
CA PRO A 44 1.58 22.44 4.39
C PRO A 44 0.12 22.04 4.17
N GLN A 45 -0.79 22.70 4.87
CA GLN A 45 -2.22 22.54 4.60
C GLN A 45 -2.56 22.99 3.18
N ILE A 46 -3.42 22.23 2.54
CA ILE A 46 -3.93 22.49 1.18
C ILE A 46 -5.44 22.67 1.26
N ALA A 47 -5.95 23.76 0.73
CA ALA A 47 -7.39 24.10 0.76
C ALA A 47 -8.02 23.98 2.16
N GLY A 48 -7.24 24.27 3.21
CA GLY A 48 -7.68 24.21 4.61
C GLY A 48 -7.80 22.79 5.17
N TYR A 49 -7.20 21.78 4.52
CA TYR A 49 -7.07 20.41 5.00
C TYR A 49 -5.62 20.10 5.38
N ASN A 50 -5.45 19.23 6.36
CA ASN A 50 -4.16 18.59 6.59
C ASN A 50 -3.91 17.56 5.49
N VAL A 51 -2.63 17.28 5.19
CA VAL A 51 -2.23 16.35 4.15
C VAL A 51 -1.62 15.12 4.79
N TYR A 52 -2.26 13.96 4.59
CA TYR A 52 -1.83 12.67 5.13
C TYR A 52 -1.25 11.79 4.04
N LYS A 53 -0.11 11.21 4.31
CA LYS A 53 0.66 10.35 3.38
C LYS A 53 0.23 8.91 3.55
N ALA A 54 -0.28 8.31 2.49
CA ALA A 54 -0.84 6.97 2.49
C ALA A 54 -0.20 6.06 1.43
N ASP A 55 -0.08 4.77 1.77
CA ASP A 55 0.07 3.70 0.80
C ASP A 55 -1.12 2.74 0.98
N LEU A 56 -1.97 2.67 -0.04
CA LEU A 56 -3.24 1.94 0.01
C LEU A 56 -3.19 0.61 -0.75
N HIS A 57 -1.98 0.18 -1.19
CA HIS A 57 -1.79 -1.06 -1.93
C HIS A 57 -0.48 -1.73 -1.52
N THR A 58 -0.57 -2.71 -0.64
CA THR A 58 0.58 -3.48 -0.16
C THR A 58 0.22 -4.94 0.09
N HIS A 59 1.21 -5.82 -0.11
CA HIS A 59 1.09 -7.27 0.05
C HIS A 59 2.00 -7.79 1.16
N THR A 60 1.58 -8.89 1.75
CA THR A 60 2.32 -9.57 2.81
C THR A 60 2.45 -11.07 2.52
N ILE A 61 3.11 -11.79 3.42
CA ILE A 61 3.22 -13.26 3.36
C ILE A 61 1.86 -13.97 3.40
N TYR A 62 0.78 -13.26 3.71
CA TYR A 62 -0.58 -13.80 3.71
C TYR A 62 -1.22 -13.81 2.32
N SER A 63 -0.51 -13.35 1.29
CA SER A 63 -0.85 -13.55 -0.12
C SER A 63 0.38 -13.97 -0.93
N ASP A 64 1.04 -13.08 -1.60
CA ASP A 64 2.20 -13.33 -2.44
C ASP A 64 3.38 -12.39 -2.15
N GLY A 65 3.26 -11.54 -1.13
CA GLY A 65 4.35 -10.72 -0.63
C GLY A 65 5.36 -11.52 0.18
N ALA A 66 6.60 -11.09 0.17
CA ALA A 66 7.70 -11.71 0.91
C ALA A 66 7.95 -11.08 2.29
N ILE A 67 7.07 -10.17 2.72
CA ILE A 67 7.25 -9.35 3.92
C ILE A 67 6.11 -9.61 4.90
N THR A 68 6.40 -9.65 6.19
CA THR A 68 5.37 -9.81 7.22
C THR A 68 4.55 -8.52 7.40
N PRO A 69 3.31 -8.60 7.87
CA PRO A 69 2.49 -7.40 8.15
C PRO A 69 3.17 -6.43 9.10
N GLU A 70 3.84 -6.94 10.15
CA GLU A 70 4.54 -6.14 11.14
C GLU A 70 5.69 -5.34 10.51
N TRP A 71 6.44 -5.98 9.60
CA TRP A 71 7.49 -5.30 8.87
C TRP A 71 6.91 -4.22 7.95
N ARG A 72 5.78 -4.49 7.31
CA ARG A 72 5.11 -3.54 6.43
C ARG A 72 4.68 -2.26 7.17
N VAL A 73 4.13 -2.39 8.37
CA VAL A 73 3.81 -1.25 9.26
C VAL A 73 5.07 -0.49 9.65
N ARG A 74 6.11 -1.23 10.03
CA ARG A 74 7.40 -0.64 10.41
C ARG A 74 8.04 0.16 9.28
N GLU A 75 8.06 -0.37 8.05
CA GLU A 75 8.57 0.35 6.87
C GLU A 75 7.77 1.63 6.61
N ALA A 76 6.44 1.55 6.65
CA ALA A 76 5.58 2.71 6.46
C ALA A 76 5.88 3.82 7.47
N TRP A 77 6.09 3.44 8.73
CA TRP A 77 6.47 4.38 9.78
C TRP A 77 7.85 5.00 9.52
N PHE A 78 8.86 4.21 9.20
CA PHE A 78 10.19 4.71 8.88
C PHE A 78 10.17 5.67 7.71
N ASP A 79 9.37 5.37 6.69
CA ASP A 79 9.22 6.17 5.48
C ASP A 79 8.35 7.42 5.68
N GLY A 80 7.89 7.70 6.89
CA GLY A 80 7.13 8.90 7.21
C GLY A 80 5.68 8.89 6.75
N LEU A 81 5.12 7.73 6.40
CA LEU A 81 3.69 7.60 6.10
C LEU A 81 2.83 7.77 7.36
N ASP A 82 1.61 8.23 7.18
CA ASP A 82 0.61 8.35 8.24
C ASP A 82 -0.41 7.20 8.18
N ILE A 83 -0.55 6.60 6.99
CA ILE A 83 -1.58 5.61 6.69
C ILE A 83 -0.97 4.47 5.87
N ILE A 84 -1.30 3.24 6.24
CA ILE A 84 -0.93 2.03 5.48
C ILE A 84 -2.13 1.09 5.38
N ALA A 85 -2.44 0.60 4.18
CA ALA A 85 -3.44 -0.45 3.99
C ALA A 85 -2.75 -1.80 3.76
N ILE A 86 -3.28 -2.84 4.38
CA ILE A 86 -2.94 -4.23 4.08
C ILE A 86 -4.01 -4.74 3.11
N THR A 87 -3.59 -5.03 1.88
CA THR A 87 -4.48 -5.38 0.77
C THR A 87 -4.08 -6.69 0.10
N ASP A 88 -3.78 -7.68 0.93
CA ASP A 88 -3.48 -9.03 0.46
C ASP A 88 -4.54 -9.53 -0.51
N HIS A 89 -4.13 -10.24 -1.57
CA HIS A 89 -5.02 -10.84 -2.56
C HIS A 89 -6.06 -11.77 -1.92
N ILE A 90 -7.26 -11.76 -2.44
CA ILE A 90 -8.26 -12.78 -2.10
C ILE A 90 -7.91 -14.08 -2.82
N GLU A 91 -7.58 -14.02 -4.11
CA GLU A 91 -7.45 -15.19 -4.98
C GLU A 91 -6.01 -15.66 -5.18
N TYR A 92 -5.07 -14.74 -5.23
CA TYR A 92 -3.68 -15.04 -5.54
C TYR A 92 -2.83 -15.09 -4.27
N ARG A 93 -2.75 -16.29 -3.66
CA ARG A 93 -2.15 -16.50 -2.33
C ARG A 93 -1.05 -17.58 -2.36
N ARG A 94 -0.09 -17.43 -3.27
CA ARG A 94 0.92 -18.45 -3.55
C ARG A 94 1.80 -18.86 -2.36
N ILE A 95 2.04 -17.95 -1.42
CA ILE A 95 2.91 -18.20 -0.25
C ILE A 95 2.13 -18.88 0.87
N GLU A 96 0.83 -18.68 0.97
CA GLU A 96 -0.02 -19.23 2.02
C GLU A 96 0.17 -20.73 2.20
N ARG A 97 0.19 -21.49 1.11
CA ARG A 97 0.33 -22.95 1.15
C ARG A 97 1.67 -23.42 1.73
N GLU A 98 2.75 -22.68 1.43
CA GLU A 98 4.08 -23.01 1.95
C GLU A 98 4.20 -22.69 3.43
N LEU A 99 3.48 -21.68 3.87
CA LEU A 99 3.47 -21.22 5.26
C LEU A 99 2.42 -21.91 6.14
N ILE A 100 1.52 -22.71 5.57
CA ILE A 100 0.36 -23.28 6.27
C ILE A 100 0.73 -24.02 7.56
N LYS A 101 1.88 -24.69 7.59
CA LYS A 101 2.38 -25.39 8.78
C LYS A 101 2.70 -24.44 9.95
N TYR A 102 3.01 -23.18 9.65
CA TYR A 102 3.29 -22.14 10.64
C TYR A 102 2.04 -21.34 10.99
N MET A 103 1.04 -21.39 10.12
CA MET A 103 -0.18 -20.61 10.21
C MET A 103 -1.35 -21.41 10.78
N GLY A 104 -1.11 -22.63 11.29
CA GLY A 104 -2.14 -23.59 11.68
C GLY A 104 -3.26 -23.06 12.57
N LYS A 105 -2.96 -22.13 13.49
CA LYS A 105 -3.99 -21.51 14.34
C LYS A 105 -4.93 -20.54 13.60
N TYR A 106 -4.54 -20.09 12.40
CA TYR A 106 -5.32 -19.18 11.56
C TYR A 106 -6.09 -19.89 10.47
N ILE A 107 -5.91 -21.24 10.34
CA ILE A 107 -6.64 -22.03 9.37
C ILE A 107 -8.09 -22.08 9.81
N LYS A 108 -9.00 -21.74 8.91
CA LYS A 108 -10.44 -21.88 9.16
C LYS A 108 -10.80 -23.34 9.37
N GLU A 109 -11.69 -23.62 10.32
CA GLU A 109 -12.11 -24.99 10.66
C GLU A 109 -12.64 -25.75 9.43
N GLU A 110 -13.41 -25.07 8.58
CA GLU A 110 -13.96 -25.62 7.34
C GLU A 110 -12.90 -26.11 6.35
N TYR A 111 -11.66 -25.60 6.45
CA TYR A 111 -10.56 -25.98 5.56
C TYR A 111 -9.58 -26.99 6.17
N ARG A 112 -9.70 -27.34 7.43
CA ARG A 112 -8.78 -28.28 8.12
C ARG A 112 -8.81 -29.68 7.53
N ASN A 113 -9.93 -30.06 6.92
CA ASN A 113 -10.18 -31.39 6.38
C ASN A 113 -10.29 -31.39 4.85
N LEU A 114 -9.74 -30.40 4.15
CA LEU A 114 -9.76 -30.41 2.70
C LEU A 114 -9.01 -31.61 2.13
N PRO A 115 -9.49 -32.18 1.02
CA PRO A 115 -8.83 -33.31 0.35
C PRO A 115 -7.39 -32.95 -0.03
N LYS A 116 -6.48 -33.94 0.01
CA LYS A 116 -5.13 -33.75 -0.50
C LYS A 116 -5.16 -33.33 -1.97
N GLY A 117 -4.43 -32.26 -2.33
CA GLY A 117 -4.35 -31.78 -3.70
C GLY A 117 -5.31 -30.64 -4.04
N VAL A 118 -6.13 -30.16 -3.10
CA VAL A 118 -6.83 -28.90 -3.28
C VAL A 118 -5.78 -27.81 -3.50
N ASN A 119 -5.88 -27.15 -4.66
CA ASN A 119 -4.95 -26.10 -4.99
C ASN A 119 -5.39 -24.78 -4.34
N THR A 120 -4.61 -24.35 -3.37
CA THR A 120 -4.84 -23.13 -2.57
C THR A 120 -4.22 -21.89 -3.20
N ASN A 121 -3.70 -22.01 -4.42
CA ASN A 121 -2.91 -20.99 -5.06
C ASN A 121 -3.43 -20.69 -6.47
N LEU A 122 -4.71 -20.76 -6.68
CA LEU A 122 -5.27 -20.57 -8.01
C LEU A 122 -5.92 -19.18 -8.11
N GLN A 123 -5.30 -18.37 -8.93
CA GLN A 123 -5.91 -17.14 -9.38
C GLN A 123 -7.26 -17.45 -10.06
N GLY A 124 -8.34 -16.90 -9.50
CA GLY A 124 -9.69 -17.11 -10.02
C GLY A 124 -10.27 -18.50 -9.77
N SER A 125 -9.58 -19.33 -9.02
CA SER A 125 -10.16 -20.61 -8.61
C SER A 125 -11.14 -20.42 -7.48
N PRO A 126 -12.27 -20.98 -7.63
CA PRO A 126 -13.25 -20.94 -6.55
C PRO A 126 -12.75 -21.77 -5.39
N ALA A 127 -13.04 -21.49 -4.23
CA ALA A 127 -12.63 -22.14 -3.17
C ALA A 127 -13.32 -22.68 -2.06
N ASP A 128 -13.57 -22.76 -2.07
CA ASP A 128 -13.84 -23.19 -1.65
C ASP A 128 -13.78 -23.90 -2.57
N GLU A 129 -13.84 -23.71 -3.27
CA GLU A 129 -13.56 -23.05 -4.44
C GLU A 129 -12.39 -22.11 -4.43
N ARG A 130 -12.09 -21.38 -3.49
CA ARG A 130 -11.01 -20.43 -3.49
C ARG A 130 -9.68 -21.05 -3.09
N GLY A 131 -9.67 -22.27 -2.53
CA GLY A 131 -8.47 -22.87 -1.96
C GLY A 131 -7.83 -22.00 -0.87
N ILE A 132 -8.60 -21.07 -0.26
CA ILE A 132 -8.13 -20.19 0.80
C ILE A 132 -8.25 -20.94 2.11
N LEU A 133 -7.11 -21.16 2.77
CA LEU A 133 -7.03 -21.96 3.98
C LEU A 133 -7.02 -21.13 5.25
N VAL A 134 -6.69 -19.86 5.17
CA VAL A 134 -6.60 -18.99 6.33
C VAL A 134 -7.66 -17.90 6.31
N ASP A 135 -7.90 -17.29 7.46
CA ASP A 135 -8.74 -16.12 7.60
C ASP A 135 -8.13 -14.93 6.83
N LEU A 136 -8.90 -14.33 5.94
CA LEU A 136 -8.45 -13.20 5.12
C LEU A 136 -8.24 -11.90 5.92
N ASN A 137 -8.64 -11.86 7.19
CA ASN A 137 -8.41 -10.71 8.07
C ASN A 137 -7.04 -10.73 8.75
N VAL A 138 -6.35 -11.89 8.78
CA VAL A 138 -5.14 -12.09 9.59
C VAL A 138 -4.03 -11.11 9.25
N GLY A 139 -3.78 -10.83 7.96
CA GLY A 139 -2.75 -9.86 7.54
C GLY A 139 -2.98 -8.50 8.18
N TYR A 140 -4.20 -7.98 8.10
CA TYR A 140 -4.57 -6.73 8.75
C TYR A 140 -4.47 -6.81 10.29
N GLU A 141 -4.96 -7.89 10.90
CA GLU A 141 -4.94 -8.03 12.37
C GLU A 141 -3.52 -8.02 12.92
N LYS A 142 -2.58 -8.71 12.26
CA LYS A 142 -1.17 -8.69 12.63
C LYS A 142 -0.53 -7.30 12.44
N ALA A 143 -0.88 -6.60 11.36
CA ALA A 143 -0.43 -5.24 11.14
C ALA A 143 -0.97 -4.29 12.23
N ALA A 144 -2.26 -4.37 12.54
CA ALA A 144 -2.90 -3.54 13.56
C ALA A 144 -2.32 -3.80 14.96
N GLU A 145 -2.09 -5.07 15.31
CA GLU A 145 -1.46 -5.48 16.55
C GLU A 145 -0.06 -4.87 16.71
N SER A 146 0.76 -4.90 15.65
CA SER A 146 2.12 -4.34 15.66
C SER A 146 2.16 -2.81 15.69
N ASN A 147 1.07 -2.16 15.29
CA ASN A 147 1.00 -0.71 15.14
C ASN A 147 0.95 0.06 16.47
N GLU A 148 0.71 -0.58 17.61
CA GLU A 148 0.61 0.06 18.92
C GLU A 148 1.81 0.98 19.23
N GLN A 149 3.01 0.58 18.77
CA GLN A 149 4.24 1.35 18.96
C GLN A 149 4.48 2.44 17.90
N TYR A 150 3.76 2.44 16.78
CA TYR A 150 4.00 3.33 15.64
C TYR A 150 2.94 4.41 15.47
N GLY A 151 1.70 4.14 15.82
CA GLY A 151 0.60 5.10 15.80
C GLY A 151 0.15 5.51 14.39
N LEU A 152 0.30 4.64 13.39
CA LEU A 152 -0.24 4.85 12.04
C LEU A 152 -1.75 4.56 12.02
N LEU A 153 -2.45 5.06 11.02
CA LEU A 153 -3.76 4.53 10.66
C LEU A 153 -3.54 3.28 9.77
N VAL A 154 -3.66 2.10 10.38
CA VAL A 154 -3.63 0.83 9.64
C VAL A 154 -5.02 0.53 9.12
N VAL A 155 -5.14 0.35 7.79
CA VAL A 155 -6.41 0.18 7.10
C VAL A 155 -6.58 -1.27 6.65
N ARG A 156 -7.75 -1.86 6.96
CA ARG A 156 -8.14 -3.17 6.44
C ARG A 156 -8.57 -3.05 4.99
N GLY A 157 -8.03 -3.92 4.13
CA GLY A 157 -8.40 -3.99 2.73
C GLY A 157 -8.11 -5.36 2.14
N VAL A 158 -8.43 -5.49 0.86
CA VAL A 158 -8.10 -6.65 0.03
C VAL A 158 -7.85 -6.20 -1.39
N GLU A 159 -7.08 -6.97 -2.15
CA GLU A 159 -7.08 -6.92 -3.59
C GLU A 159 -7.95 -8.04 -4.17
N ILE A 160 -8.95 -7.65 -4.97
CA ILE A 160 -9.79 -8.53 -5.77
C ILE A 160 -9.10 -8.71 -7.11
N THR A 161 -8.58 -9.91 -7.40
CA THR A 161 -7.74 -10.17 -8.57
C THR A 161 -8.44 -11.12 -9.53
N ARG A 162 -8.75 -10.64 -10.74
CA ARG A 162 -9.40 -11.40 -11.81
C ARG A 162 -8.76 -11.06 -13.16
N ASN A 163 -9.01 -11.90 -14.16
CA ASN A 163 -8.57 -11.62 -15.53
C ASN A 163 -9.15 -10.32 -16.10
N GLU A 164 -10.33 -9.92 -15.64
CA GLU A 164 -11.03 -8.71 -16.05
C GLU A 164 -10.44 -7.43 -15.45
N GLY A 165 -9.65 -7.55 -14.39
CA GLY A 165 -8.99 -6.44 -13.71
C GLY A 165 -8.69 -6.72 -12.25
N HIS A 166 -7.87 -5.85 -11.68
CA HIS A 166 -7.50 -5.87 -10.28
C HIS A 166 -8.07 -4.64 -9.58
N PHE A 167 -8.66 -4.85 -8.42
CA PHE A 167 -9.33 -3.78 -7.67
C PHE A 167 -9.02 -3.88 -6.19
N ASN A 168 -8.54 -2.79 -5.61
CA ASN A 168 -8.45 -2.70 -4.16
C ASN A 168 -9.76 -2.19 -3.56
N ALA A 169 -10.14 -2.85 -2.47
CA ALA A 169 -11.19 -2.39 -1.58
C ALA A 169 -10.57 -2.13 -0.20
N VAL A 170 -10.52 -0.86 0.20
CA VAL A 170 -9.96 -0.44 1.50
C VAL A 170 -11.06 0.05 2.43
N PHE A 171 -10.85 -0.04 3.75
CA PHE A 171 -11.85 0.18 4.81
C PHE A 171 -12.96 -0.88 4.83
N THR A 172 -12.62 -2.11 4.55
CA THR A 172 -13.48 -3.27 4.72
C THR A 172 -13.67 -3.59 6.21
N LYS A 173 -14.73 -4.35 6.54
CA LYS A 173 -15.00 -4.80 7.92
C LYS A 173 -14.64 -6.27 8.13
N ASP A 174 -14.88 -7.09 7.11
CA ASP A 174 -14.64 -8.52 7.12
C ASP A 174 -14.30 -8.97 5.70
N ASN A 175 -13.01 -9.25 5.48
CA ASN A 175 -12.49 -9.65 4.17
C ASN A 175 -13.05 -11.00 3.71
N ASN A 176 -13.42 -11.89 4.65
CA ASN A 176 -13.98 -13.20 4.35
C ASN A 176 -15.34 -13.15 3.63
N LYS A 177 -16.05 -12.04 3.76
CA LYS A 177 -17.38 -11.83 3.16
C LYS A 177 -17.36 -11.12 1.82
N ILE A 178 -16.18 -10.92 1.23
CA ILE A 178 -16.05 -10.15 -0.02
C ILE A 178 -16.18 -11.05 -1.24
N TYR A 179 -15.49 -12.18 -1.24
CA TYR A 179 -15.40 -13.05 -2.41
C TYR A 179 -16.76 -13.51 -2.95
N HIS A 180 -16.86 -13.48 -4.27
CA HIS A 180 -17.91 -14.12 -5.06
C HIS A 180 -17.30 -14.50 -6.41
N PRO A 181 -17.73 -15.59 -7.10
CA PRO A 181 -17.25 -15.93 -8.44
C PRO A 181 -17.39 -14.79 -9.45
N ASP A 182 -18.51 -14.07 -9.41
CA ASP A 182 -18.71 -12.85 -10.18
C ASP A 182 -17.98 -11.67 -9.52
N ILE A 183 -17.14 -10.98 -10.31
CA ILE A 183 -16.29 -9.89 -9.84
C ILE A 183 -17.09 -8.67 -9.37
N GLU A 184 -18.16 -8.31 -10.07
CA GLU A 184 -19.01 -7.18 -9.68
C GLU A 184 -19.65 -7.43 -8.33
N THR A 185 -20.10 -8.65 -8.09
CA THR A 185 -20.68 -9.06 -6.80
C THR A 185 -19.64 -8.97 -5.68
N SER A 186 -18.38 -9.37 -5.92
CA SER A 186 -17.29 -9.19 -4.95
C SER A 186 -17.09 -7.70 -4.61
N ILE A 187 -17.05 -6.84 -5.62
CA ILE A 187 -16.92 -5.39 -5.43
C ILE A 187 -18.14 -4.82 -4.67
N ARG A 188 -19.36 -5.25 -5.00
CA ARG A 188 -20.58 -4.86 -4.27
C ARG A 188 -20.55 -5.30 -2.81
N ASN A 189 -20.02 -6.48 -2.52
CA ASN A 189 -19.86 -6.98 -1.15
C ASN A 189 -18.90 -6.09 -0.35
N ALA A 190 -17.80 -5.63 -0.95
CA ALA A 190 -16.89 -4.68 -0.33
C ALA A 190 -17.56 -3.30 -0.11
N VAL A 191 -18.24 -2.77 -1.13
CA VAL A 191 -18.96 -1.47 -1.04
C VAL A 191 -20.06 -1.50 0.01
N LYS A 192 -20.80 -2.61 0.17
CA LYS A 192 -21.80 -2.80 1.25
C LYS A 192 -21.19 -2.69 2.65
N GLN A 193 -19.89 -3.01 2.81
CA GLN A 193 -19.17 -2.83 4.05
C GLN A 193 -18.70 -1.37 4.26
N GLY A 194 -18.89 -0.50 3.26
CA GLY A 194 -18.45 0.89 3.24
C GLY A 194 -17.05 1.09 2.70
N ALA A 195 -16.51 0.13 1.98
CA ALA A 195 -15.18 0.23 1.39
C ALA A 195 -15.11 1.32 0.31
N PHE A 196 -13.94 1.95 0.21
CA PHE A 196 -13.54 2.73 -0.96
C PHE A 196 -12.86 1.78 -1.94
N VAL A 197 -13.33 1.77 -3.19
CA VAL A 197 -12.81 0.88 -4.24
C VAL A 197 -12.12 1.68 -5.33
N PHE A 198 -10.93 1.24 -5.70
CA PHE A 198 -10.18 1.79 -6.82
C PHE A 198 -9.58 0.69 -7.70
N GLN A 199 -9.38 1.00 -8.98
CA GLN A 199 -8.72 0.09 -9.91
C GLN A 199 -7.21 0.18 -9.73
N ASN A 200 -6.57 -0.97 -9.55
CA ASN A 200 -5.12 -1.10 -9.45
C ASN A 200 -4.51 -1.10 -10.86
N HIS A 201 -3.28 -0.55 -10.98
CA HIS A 201 -2.42 -0.63 -12.17
C HIS A 201 -3.20 -0.90 -13.48
N PRO A 202 -4.00 0.07 -13.98
CA PRO A 202 -4.95 -0.13 -15.08
C PRO A 202 -4.29 -0.77 -16.30
N LYS A 203 -4.85 -1.89 -16.80
CA LYS A 203 -4.24 -2.68 -17.88
C LYS A 203 -2.78 -3.01 -17.57
N HIS A 204 -2.55 -3.80 -16.55
CA HIS A 204 -1.28 -4.14 -15.90
C HIS A 204 -0.07 -4.23 -16.85
N ASP A 205 -0.25 -4.80 -18.03
CA ASP A 205 0.78 -4.97 -19.06
C ASP A 205 0.86 -3.79 -20.08
N LYS A 206 0.02 -2.73 -19.93
CA LYS A 206 -0.10 -1.66 -20.93
C LYS A 206 -0.10 -0.26 -20.30
N THR A 207 1.10 0.21 -19.94
CA THR A 207 1.29 1.58 -19.41
C THR A 207 0.86 2.70 -20.39
N THR A 208 0.63 2.34 -21.66
CA THR A 208 0.15 3.26 -22.70
C THR A 208 -1.37 3.40 -22.75
N ALA A 209 -2.11 2.72 -21.82
CA ALA A 209 -3.55 2.85 -21.76
C ALA A 209 -3.98 4.31 -21.60
N SER A 210 -4.93 4.73 -22.41
CA SER A 210 -5.54 6.08 -22.39
C SER A 210 -7.00 6.07 -21.96
N SER A 211 -7.57 4.89 -21.72
CA SER A 211 -8.95 4.69 -21.27
C SER A 211 -8.99 3.50 -20.31
N MET A 212 -10.00 3.45 -19.49
CA MET A 212 -10.30 2.32 -18.62
C MET A 212 -10.82 1.12 -19.41
N THR A 213 -10.90 -0.04 -18.75
CA THR A 213 -11.61 -1.20 -19.34
C THR A 213 -13.12 -0.98 -19.33
N PRO A 214 -13.90 -1.62 -20.22
CA PRO A 214 -15.36 -1.50 -20.20
C PRO A 214 -15.96 -1.87 -18.84
N LEU A 215 -15.42 -2.88 -18.16
CA LEU A 215 -15.84 -3.24 -16.79
C LEU A 215 -15.61 -2.09 -15.80
N ALA A 216 -14.44 -1.46 -15.84
CA ALA A 216 -14.14 -0.37 -14.92
C ALA A 216 -15.02 0.86 -15.15
N GLU A 217 -15.34 1.19 -16.41
CA GLU A 217 -16.28 2.26 -16.75
C GLU A 217 -17.71 1.93 -16.27
N ASP A 218 -18.16 0.71 -16.44
CA ASP A 218 -19.45 0.25 -15.95
C ASP A 218 -19.54 0.32 -14.42
N LEU A 219 -18.51 -0.17 -13.72
CA LEU A 219 -18.44 -0.08 -12.26
C LEU A 219 -18.42 1.36 -11.76
N HIS A 220 -17.75 2.26 -12.48
CA HIS A 220 -17.77 3.69 -12.17
C HIS A 220 -19.16 4.29 -12.36
N GLY A 221 -19.80 4.04 -13.51
CA GLY A 221 -21.16 4.47 -13.79
C GLY A 221 -22.19 4.01 -12.75
N LYS A 222 -21.98 2.81 -12.19
CA LYS A 222 -22.76 2.27 -11.07
C LYS A 222 -22.36 2.85 -9.69
N GLY A 223 -21.37 3.73 -9.63
CA GLY A 223 -20.88 4.32 -8.39
C GLY A 223 -20.08 3.38 -7.48
N LEU A 224 -19.68 2.20 -7.99
CA LEU A 224 -18.94 1.18 -7.27
C LEU A 224 -17.44 1.42 -7.28
N LEU A 225 -16.89 2.04 -8.33
CA LEU A 225 -15.48 2.37 -8.50
C LEU A 225 -15.29 3.88 -8.37
N LYS A 226 -14.37 4.32 -7.52
CA LYS A 226 -14.18 5.73 -7.18
C LYS A 226 -12.76 6.27 -7.41
N GLY A 227 -11.79 5.42 -7.62
CA GLY A 227 -10.39 5.82 -7.81
C GLY A 227 -9.68 5.04 -8.89
N ILE A 228 -8.57 5.59 -9.37
CA ILE A 228 -7.66 4.97 -10.31
C ILE A 228 -6.24 5.08 -9.76
N GLU A 229 -5.53 3.97 -9.72
CA GLU A 229 -4.11 3.94 -9.39
C GLU A 229 -3.31 4.40 -10.62
N LEU A 230 -3.02 5.70 -10.66
CA LEU A 230 -2.25 6.33 -11.74
C LEU A 230 -0.76 6.03 -11.65
N CYS A 231 -0.28 5.67 -10.45
CA CYS A 231 1.11 5.30 -10.21
C CYS A 231 1.17 4.08 -9.30
N ASN A 232 1.93 3.07 -9.73
CA ASN A 232 2.12 1.82 -9.01
C ASN A 232 3.60 1.46 -9.02
N GLY A 233 4.25 1.48 -7.85
CA GLY A 233 5.69 1.33 -7.77
C GLY A 233 6.41 2.29 -8.73
N PRO A 234 7.31 1.82 -9.58
CA PRO A 234 8.03 2.68 -10.53
C PRO A 234 7.23 3.10 -11.77
N VAL A 235 6.00 2.61 -11.93
CA VAL A 235 5.19 2.76 -13.15
C VAL A 235 4.19 3.91 -13.01
N GLN A 236 3.98 4.67 -14.09
CA GLN A 236 2.98 5.74 -14.18
C GLN A 236 2.16 5.61 -15.46
N TRP A 237 0.83 5.68 -15.36
CA TRP A 237 -0.11 5.71 -16.49
C TRP A 237 -0.44 7.15 -16.89
N SER A 238 0.53 7.85 -17.49
CA SER A 238 0.42 9.28 -17.79
C SER A 238 -0.76 9.63 -18.71
N ARG A 239 -1.14 8.72 -19.62
CA ARG A 239 -2.26 8.95 -20.55
C ARG A 239 -3.64 8.84 -19.90
N LEU A 240 -3.72 8.26 -18.69
CA LEU A 240 -4.97 8.17 -17.92
C LEU A 240 -5.20 9.38 -17.01
N ILE A 241 -4.24 10.29 -16.87
CA ILE A 241 -4.36 11.43 -15.95
C ILE A 241 -5.60 12.27 -16.26
N SER A 242 -5.74 12.74 -17.51
CA SER A 242 -6.91 13.54 -17.92
C SER A 242 -8.20 12.75 -17.72
N HIS A 243 -8.24 11.50 -18.16
CA HIS A 243 -9.42 10.64 -17.96
C HIS A 243 -9.80 10.50 -16.47
N CYS A 244 -8.83 10.29 -15.60
CA CYS A 244 -9.03 10.19 -14.15
C CYS A 244 -9.64 11.48 -13.57
N LEU A 245 -9.06 12.62 -13.90
CA LEU A 245 -9.45 13.91 -13.31
C LEU A 245 -10.79 14.42 -13.89
N ASP A 246 -10.98 14.30 -15.21
CA ASP A 246 -12.16 14.80 -15.92
C ASP A 246 -13.42 14.01 -15.58
N ASN A 247 -13.29 12.72 -15.28
CA ASN A 247 -14.41 11.85 -14.87
C ASN A 247 -14.58 11.73 -13.34
N GLY A 248 -13.83 12.51 -12.56
CA GLY A 248 -14.03 12.60 -11.11
C GLY A 248 -13.54 11.42 -10.30
N TYR A 249 -12.66 10.59 -10.85
CA TYR A 249 -11.96 9.58 -10.06
C TYR A 249 -10.95 10.22 -9.10
N ALA A 250 -10.74 9.59 -7.96
CA ALA A 250 -9.64 9.94 -7.07
C ALA A 250 -8.31 9.46 -7.69
N PRO A 251 -7.32 10.35 -7.91
CA PRO A 251 -5.98 9.94 -8.32
C PRO A 251 -5.26 9.24 -7.16
N ILE A 252 -4.79 8.02 -7.38
CA ILE A 252 -4.15 7.17 -6.38
C ILE A 252 -2.71 6.84 -6.83
N SER A 253 -1.79 6.79 -5.87
CA SER A 253 -0.40 6.40 -6.08
C SER A 253 0.07 5.53 -4.92
N ASN A 254 0.44 4.29 -5.21
CA ASN A 254 0.81 3.31 -4.20
C ASN A 254 2.07 2.54 -4.60
N SER A 255 2.58 1.74 -3.66
CA SER A 255 3.78 0.93 -3.91
C SER A 255 3.48 -0.38 -4.62
N ASP A 256 2.34 -1.02 -4.35
CA ASP A 256 2.10 -2.42 -4.70
C ASP A 256 3.27 -3.30 -4.22
N GLY A 257 3.60 -3.10 -2.95
CA GLY A 257 4.82 -3.64 -2.36
C GLY A 257 4.71 -5.12 -2.05
N HIS A 258 5.49 -5.95 -2.76
CA HIS A 258 5.63 -7.39 -2.50
C HIS A 258 6.92 -7.73 -1.74
N THR A 259 7.96 -6.92 -1.90
CA THR A 259 9.25 -7.02 -1.22
C THR A 259 9.45 -5.80 -0.30
N THR A 260 10.67 -5.58 0.21
CA THR A 260 10.96 -4.37 0.99
C THR A 260 10.82 -3.12 0.14
N MET A 261 10.43 -2.00 0.75
CA MET A 261 10.35 -0.71 0.04
C MET A 261 11.72 -0.28 -0.47
N ALA A 262 12.79 -0.60 0.28
CA ALA A 262 14.15 -0.31 -0.15
C ALA A 262 14.50 -1.00 -1.47
N GLU A 263 14.14 -2.27 -1.63
CA GLU A 263 14.35 -3.01 -2.87
C GLU A 263 13.48 -2.46 -4.01
N ARG A 264 12.21 -2.24 -3.75
CA ARG A 264 11.23 -1.77 -4.74
C ARG A 264 11.57 -0.39 -5.30
N PHE A 265 12.07 0.51 -4.47
CA PHE A 265 12.35 1.90 -4.83
C PHE A 265 13.83 2.26 -4.90
N TYR A 266 14.74 1.28 -4.79
CA TYR A 266 16.17 1.52 -4.78
C TYR A 266 16.69 2.44 -5.89
N PRO A 267 16.30 2.26 -7.16
CA PRO A 267 16.75 3.16 -8.24
C PRO A 267 16.26 4.60 -8.07
N HIS A 268 15.07 4.77 -7.48
CA HIS A 268 14.46 6.07 -7.25
C HIS A 268 15.13 6.81 -6.08
N TYR A 269 15.43 6.12 -4.99
CA TYR A 269 16.14 6.69 -3.85
C TYR A 269 17.54 7.18 -4.23
N ASN A 270 18.25 6.46 -5.08
CA ASN A 270 19.55 6.87 -5.57
C ASN A 270 19.49 8.13 -6.44
N ASN A 271 18.39 8.39 -7.08
CA ASN A 271 18.14 9.60 -7.86
C ASN A 271 17.48 10.74 -7.06
N GLY A 272 17.43 10.62 -5.73
CA GLY A 272 16.79 11.62 -4.86
C GLY A 272 15.26 11.65 -4.94
N CYS A 273 14.63 10.63 -5.52
CA CYS A 273 13.19 10.49 -5.53
C CYS A 273 12.72 9.69 -4.31
N TYR A 274 11.50 9.95 -3.88
CA TYR A 274 10.87 9.24 -2.78
C TYR A 274 9.89 8.18 -3.29
N ARG A 275 9.50 7.22 -2.40
CA ARG A 275 8.46 6.23 -2.74
C ARG A 275 7.16 6.92 -3.12
N ASN A 276 6.33 6.24 -3.91
CA ASN A 276 4.97 6.74 -4.18
C ASN A 276 4.17 6.84 -2.90
N MET A 277 3.25 7.78 -2.90
CA MET A 277 2.23 7.90 -1.87
C MET A 277 1.00 8.61 -2.41
N THR A 278 -0.15 8.23 -1.90
CA THR A 278 -1.39 8.99 -2.05
C THR A 278 -1.42 10.03 -0.94
N LEU A 279 -1.42 11.31 -1.30
CA LEU A 279 -1.61 12.41 -0.36
C LEU A 279 -3.11 12.64 -0.20
N ILE A 280 -3.63 12.46 1.01
CA ILE A 280 -5.06 12.54 1.32
C ILE A 280 -5.33 13.81 2.11
N LEU A 281 -6.25 14.66 1.60
CA LEU A 281 -6.60 15.94 2.20
C LEU A 281 -7.80 15.76 3.14
N ALA A 282 -7.55 15.73 4.44
CA ALA A 282 -8.57 15.52 5.48
C ALA A 282 -8.38 16.44 6.68
N LYS A 283 -9.41 16.62 7.50
CA LYS A 283 -9.32 17.47 8.71
C LYS A 283 -8.52 16.80 9.83
N GLU A 284 -8.60 15.46 9.90
CA GLU A 284 -7.92 14.64 10.90
C GLU A 284 -7.55 13.27 10.34
N CYS A 285 -6.57 12.57 10.95
CA CYS A 285 -6.15 11.24 10.56
C CYS A 285 -7.01 10.18 11.28
N THR A 286 -8.30 10.15 10.96
CA THR A 286 -9.23 9.12 11.45
C THR A 286 -9.79 8.32 10.28
N GLU A 287 -10.18 7.07 10.51
CA GLU A 287 -10.79 6.23 9.48
C GLU A 287 -11.95 6.95 8.78
N LYS A 288 -12.82 7.61 9.56
CA LYS A 288 -13.97 8.34 9.04
C LYS A 288 -13.56 9.49 8.13
N ALA A 289 -12.63 10.34 8.57
CA ALA A 289 -12.23 11.54 7.82
C ALA A 289 -11.42 11.17 6.56
N ILE A 290 -10.54 10.18 6.65
CA ILE A 290 -9.74 9.68 5.52
C ILE A 290 -10.64 9.02 4.48
N LYS A 291 -11.57 8.15 4.91
CA LYS A 291 -12.54 7.52 4.01
C LYS A 291 -13.43 8.54 3.31
N GLU A 292 -13.93 9.54 4.03
CA GLU A 292 -14.69 10.64 3.43
C GLU A 292 -13.86 11.41 2.38
N ALA A 293 -12.60 11.71 2.69
CA ALA A 293 -11.70 12.41 1.77
C ALA A 293 -11.50 11.63 0.47
N LEU A 294 -11.26 10.31 0.56
CA LEU A 294 -11.16 9.43 -0.60
C LEU A 294 -12.43 9.42 -1.46
N HIS A 295 -13.60 9.25 -0.83
CA HIS A 295 -14.88 9.28 -1.56
C HIS A 295 -15.20 10.62 -2.20
N LYS A 296 -14.66 11.72 -1.68
CA LYS A 296 -14.77 13.07 -2.27
C LYS A 296 -13.69 13.37 -3.31
N GLY A 297 -12.76 12.45 -3.56
CA GLY A 297 -11.64 12.65 -4.48
C GLY A 297 -10.66 13.74 -4.02
N ARG A 298 -10.55 13.95 -2.70
CA ARG A 298 -9.59 14.86 -2.09
C ARG A 298 -8.23 14.17 -1.94
N THR A 299 -7.62 13.83 -3.08
CA THR A 299 -6.35 13.14 -3.17
C THR A 299 -5.42 13.79 -4.18
N ILE A 300 -4.12 13.63 -3.95
CA ILE A 300 -3.04 13.98 -4.88
C ILE A 300 -2.13 12.75 -4.95
N ALA A 301 -1.87 12.26 -6.15
CA ALA A 301 -0.90 11.18 -6.36
C ALA A 301 0.51 11.78 -6.44
N TYR A 302 1.42 11.30 -5.56
CA TYR A 302 2.84 11.65 -5.60
C TYR A 302 3.64 10.53 -6.23
N HIS A 303 4.44 10.86 -7.24
CA HIS A 303 5.31 9.92 -7.93
C HIS A 303 6.51 10.64 -8.56
N ASN A 304 7.72 10.16 -8.28
CA ASN A 304 8.94 10.68 -8.92
C ASN A 304 9.07 12.21 -8.82
N ASN A 305 8.87 12.79 -7.64
CA ASN A 305 8.87 14.23 -7.38
C ASN A 305 7.84 15.03 -8.20
N LYS A 306 6.77 14.36 -8.65
CA LYS A 306 5.64 14.98 -9.35
C LYS A 306 4.37 14.80 -8.54
N LEU A 307 3.48 15.77 -8.65
CA LEU A 307 2.15 15.76 -8.06
C LEU A 307 1.11 15.69 -9.18
N ILE A 308 0.13 14.79 -9.03
CA ILE A 308 -0.97 14.61 -9.97
C ILE A 308 -2.28 14.73 -9.17
N GLY A 309 -3.08 15.72 -9.47
CA GLY A 309 -4.31 16.00 -8.74
C GLY A 309 -5.13 17.09 -9.40
N LYS A 310 -6.26 17.40 -8.78
CA LYS A 310 -7.11 18.51 -9.25
C LYS A 310 -6.36 19.82 -9.08
N ARG A 311 -6.61 20.75 -9.99
CA ARG A 311 -5.99 22.08 -10.03
C ARG A 311 -6.16 22.83 -8.70
N GLU A 312 -7.35 22.77 -8.12
CA GLU A 312 -7.70 23.40 -6.84
C GLU A 312 -6.85 22.94 -5.64
N TYR A 313 -6.12 21.84 -5.77
CA TYR A 313 -5.22 21.29 -4.73
C TYR A 313 -3.74 21.48 -5.07
N LEU A 314 -3.41 21.93 -6.28
CA LEU A 314 -2.03 22.08 -6.75
C LEU A 314 -1.60 23.56 -6.88
N GLU A 315 -2.56 24.49 -6.86
CA GLU A 315 -2.39 25.95 -6.87
C GLU A 315 -2.61 26.55 -5.46
#